data_b78e3a1c428f4d08155609a94fb4eb7a
#
_entry.id   b78e3a1c428f4d08155609a94fb4eb7a
#
_cell.length_a   1.000
_cell.length_b   1.000
_cell.length_c   1.000
_cell.angle_alpha   90.00
_cell.angle_beta   90.00
_cell.angle_gamma   90.00
#
_symmetry.space_group_name_H-M   'P 1'
#
loop_
_entity.id
_entity.type
_entity.pdbx_description
1 polymer ?
#
loop_
_entity_poly.entity_id
_entity_poly.type
_entity_poly.pdbx_seq_one_letter_code
_entity_poly.pdbx_strand_id
1 'polypeptide(L)'
;MQKTCKQCGSNFGVTEDDLKFLENLSPVIDGEKILLPWSAYCFECKWKRKMMWRNFNKFYKRKSDLSGKEFISIFSGDKKCKVYTLDEWWGNEWSSLDYGMDFDSSKPFFEQMNELYNRVPRPGMSVSGSENCDYTNATYFSKDCYLVAGCVENENCSYGHILWYSKNCFDMAYSYYCEGCYECIDCEKCYEVFHGRECLNCSSSYYLFDCKGCRNCFGCVSLANKEFYIFNKHYSKEEYEKKVAELLKPENKEMVRKTFKDLYLSLPKRALYQRNSENVFGNHVFNSKNAYYCFDIINCEDLRYCFTVGKMKNCMDCIHLGSPLELGYEVLASSGYNLLFCRDGFGIASGNSMYCNECYGVNDCFGCVGLHSKEKYCVLNKQYSESEYKVLVKKIIEHMRKTGEWGEFFPETDSPFCYNETTAHDFYPMTKEDALKKGYQWFDEVDEVNLAKRSGEDIVTCEVTGKQFRIISQEVAFLKRHNLPVPTKSPDVRHKERMALRNPRKLWDRKCAKCGVDIKTAYALDRPEIVYCEECYLKEVY
;
A
#
# COMPACT_ATOMS: atom_id res chain seq x y z
N MET A 1 -12.53 4.85 26.74
CA MET A 1 -11.52 4.43 27.74
C MET A 1 -10.12 4.76 27.26
N GLN A 2 -9.14 4.86 28.18
CA GLN A 2 -7.72 5.00 27.81
C GLN A 2 -7.00 3.67 28.02
N LYS A 3 -6.11 3.31 27.09
CA LYS A 3 -5.25 2.12 27.16
C LYS A 3 -3.80 2.49 26.88
N THR A 4 -2.86 1.70 27.38
CA THR A 4 -1.43 1.82 27.08
C THR A 4 -1.04 0.74 26.07
N CYS A 5 -0.43 1.13 24.97
CA CYS A 5 -0.01 0.21 23.92
C CYS A 5 1.11 -0.73 24.41
N LYS A 6 0.91 -2.04 24.27
CA LYS A 6 1.88 -3.07 24.70
C LYS A 6 3.22 -2.96 23.96
N GLN A 7 3.23 -2.43 22.71
CA GLN A 7 4.46 -2.37 21.88
C GLN A 7 5.24 -1.06 22.03
N CYS A 8 4.57 0.09 22.00
CA CYS A 8 5.25 1.39 22.04
C CYS A 8 5.12 2.16 23.35
N GLY A 9 4.31 1.67 24.30
CA GLY A 9 4.08 2.33 25.58
C GLY A 9 3.20 3.60 25.52
N SER A 10 2.79 4.04 24.34
CA SER A 10 1.96 5.23 24.19
C SER A 10 0.53 5.00 24.64
N ASN A 11 -0.07 6.01 25.27
CA ASN A 11 -1.49 6.00 25.60
C ASN A 11 -2.33 6.26 24.36
N PHE A 12 -3.45 5.55 24.22
CA PHE A 12 -4.41 5.74 23.13
C PHE A 12 -5.85 5.62 23.63
N GLY A 13 -6.73 6.41 23.02
CA GLY A 13 -8.16 6.41 23.33
C GLY A 13 -8.91 5.33 22.56
N VAL A 14 -9.90 4.73 23.22
CA VAL A 14 -10.90 3.85 22.62
C VAL A 14 -12.26 4.48 22.90
N THR A 15 -12.99 4.83 21.86
CA THR A 15 -14.31 5.45 21.97
C THR A 15 -15.40 4.40 22.16
N GLU A 16 -16.60 4.82 22.59
CA GLU A 16 -17.78 3.95 22.63
C GLU A 16 -18.18 3.47 21.23
N ASP A 17 -18.03 4.34 20.22
CA ASP A 17 -18.31 3.98 18.83
C ASP A 17 -17.33 2.94 18.30
N ASP A 18 -16.08 2.96 18.74
CA ASP A 18 -15.10 1.92 18.39
C ASP A 18 -15.54 0.56 18.94
N LEU A 19 -16.01 0.53 20.19
CA LEU A 19 -16.47 -0.70 20.83
C LEU A 19 -17.74 -1.24 20.15
N LYS A 20 -18.72 -0.40 19.85
CA LYS A 20 -19.92 -0.78 19.12
C LYS A 20 -19.59 -1.30 17.73
N PHE A 21 -18.64 -0.65 17.03
CA PHE A 21 -18.20 -1.08 15.73
C PHE A 21 -17.54 -2.47 15.78
N LEU A 22 -16.67 -2.71 16.75
CA LEU A 22 -16.03 -4.01 16.96
C LEU A 22 -17.03 -5.10 17.36
N GLU A 23 -18.04 -4.77 18.16
CA GLU A 23 -19.13 -5.68 18.48
C GLU A 23 -19.91 -6.11 17.24
N ASN A 24 -20.17 -5.17 16.30
CA ASN A 24 -20.85 -5.50 15.04
C ASN A 24 -20.01 -6.43 14.13
N LEU A 25 -18.68 -6.35 14.22
CA LEU A 25 -17.75 -7.22 13.50
C LEU A 25 -17.51 -8.57 14.20
N SER A 26 -17.99 -8.72 15.43
CA SER A 26 -17.80 -9.95 16.22
C SER A 26 -18.51 -11.14 15.56
N PRO A 27 -17.83 -12.29 15.39
CA PRO A 27 -18.39 -13.42 14.64
C PRO A 27 -19.55 -14.09 15.40
N VAL A 28 -20.48 -14.66 14.62
CA VAL A 28 -21.56 -15.49 15.15
C VAL A 28 -21.29 -16.95 14.77
N ILE A 29 -21.14 -17.82 15.75
CA ILE A 29 -20.89 -19.25 15.54
C ILE A 29 -22.00 -20.02 16.26
N ASP A 30 -22.75 -20.79 15.49
CA ASP A 30 -23.87 -21.58 16.01
C ASP A 30 -24.90 -20.73 16.80
N GLY A 31 -25.26 -19.55 16.23
CA GLY A 31 -26.21 -18.62 16.82
C GLY A 31 -25.67 -17.78 17.99
N GLU A 32 -24.50 -18.06 18.48
CA GLU A 32 -23.85 -17.32 19.57
C GLU A 32 -22.88 -16.27 19.02
N LYS A 33 -23.03 -14.99 19.43
CA LYS A 33 -22.09 -13.92 19.13
C LYS A 33 -20.87 -14.02 20.03
N ILE A 34 -19.69 -14.19 19.44
CA ILE A 34 -18.42 -14.31 20.15
C ILE A 34 -17.68 -12.99 20.10
N LEU A 35 -17.76 -12.21 21.17
CA LEU A 35 -17.21 -10.86 21.23
C LEU A 35 -15.68 -10.85 21.01
N LEU A 36 -15.25 -9.95 20.14
CA LEU A 36 -13.85 -9.61 19.95
C LEU A 36 -13.39 -8.66 21.04
N PRO A 37 -12.26 -8.92 21.71
CA PRO A 37 -11.68 -7.99 22.64
C PRO A 37 -11.04 -6.81 21.87
N TRP A 38 -10.96 -5.65 22.50
CA TRP A 38 -10.14 -4.57 21.93
C TRP A 38 -8.66 -4.94 22.08
N SER A 39 -7.92 -4.82 20.97
CA SER A 39 -6.50 -5.15 20.90
C SER A 39 -5.65 -4.41 21.95
N ALA A 40 -4.57 -5.05 22.39
CA ALA A 40 -3.57 -4.47 23.28
C ALA A 40 -2.65 -3.43 22.61
N TYR A 41 -2.79 -3.22 21.31
CA TYR A 41 -1.94 -2.34 20.50
C TYR A 41 -2.71 -1.10 20.03
N CYS A 42 -2.02 0.05 19.96
CA CYS A 42 -2.57 1.22 19.28
C CYS A 42 -2.63 1.00 17.75
N PHE A 43 -3.45 1.78 17.05
CA PHE A 43 -3.66 1.62 15.60
C PHE A 43 -2.36 1.74 14.79
N GLU A 44 -1.43 2.64 15.15
CA GLU A 44 -0.13 2.77 14.46
C GLU A 44 0.71 1.48 14.58
N CYS A 45 0.76 0.87 15.78
CA CYS A 45 1.45 -0.39 15.99
C CYS A 45 0.76 -1.55 15.25
N LYS A 46 -0.58 -1.59 15.21
CA LYS A 46 -1.34 -2.57 14.42
C LYS A 46 -1.05 -2.46 12.93
N TRP A 47 -0.99 -1.25 12.39
CA TRP A 47 -0.61 -1.00 11.00
C TRP A 47 0.82 -1.47 10.71
N LYS A 48 1.78 -1.10 11.56
CA LYS A 48 3.17 -1.51 11.41
C LYS A 48 3.32 -3.02 11.43
N ARG A 49 2.68 -3.71 12.40
CA ARG A 49 2.70 -5.17 12.50
C ARG A 49 2.19 -5.83 11.22
N LYS A 50 1.06 -5.37 10.66
CA LYS A 50 0.54 -5.88 9.39
C LYS A 50 1.50 -5.63 8.22
N MET A 51 2.09 -4.43 8.12
CA MET A 51 3.03 -4.10 7.05
C MET A 51 4.31 -4.94 7.08
N MET A 52 4.69 -5.52 8.22
CA MET A 52 5.81 -6.45 8.29
C MET A 52 5.56 -7.78 7.56
N TRP A 53 4.33 -8.10 7.24
CA TRP A 53 3.97 -9.27 6.44
C TRP A 53 3.94 -9.01 4.93
N ARG A 54 4.36 -7.81 4.47
CA ARG A 54 4.25 -7.41 3.08
C ARG A 54 5.57 -6.95 2.49
N ASN A 55 6.05 -7.65 1.48
CA ASN A 55 7.15 -7.24 0.61
C ASN A 55 6.57 -6.79 -0.74
N PHE A 56 6.80 -5.54 -1.15
CA PHE A 56 6.36 -5.05 -2.45
C PHE A 56 7.48 -5.01 -3.49
N ASN A 57 8.70 -4.66 -3.09
CA ASN A 57 9.73 -4.18 -4.02
C ASN A 57 11.04 -4.97 -3.97
N LYS A 58 11.16 -5.99 -3.10
CA LYS A 58 12.37 -6.81 -3.03
C LYS A 58 12.15 -8.13 -3.74
N PHE A 59 12.94 -8.37 -4.79
CA PHE A 59 12.81 -9.53 -5.65
C PHE A 59 14.12 -10.31 -5.69
N TYR A 60 14.01 -11.62 -5.71
CA TYR A 60 15.12 -12.56 -5.64
C TYR A 60 15.01 -13.61 -6.73
N LYS A 61 16.14 -14.03 -7.29
CA LYS A 61 16.20 -15.27 -8.09
C LYS A 61 16.22 -16.46 -7.15
N ARG A 62 15.32 -17.39 -7.36
CA ARG A 62 15.32 -18.67 -6.63
C ARG A 62 14.85 -19.81 -7.53
N LYS A 63 15.01 -21.05 -7.03
CA LYS A 63 14.45 -22.25 -7.65
C LYS A 63 13.12 -22.60 -6.97
N SER A 64 12.17 -23.09 -7.77
CA SER A 64 10.92 -23.66 -7.25
C SER A 64 11.23 -24.90 -6.41
N ASP A 65 10.60 -25.00 -5.25
CA ASP A 65 10.73 -26.17 -4.38
C ASP A 65 9.93 -27.40 -4.89
N LEU A 66 9.15 -27.25 -6.00
CA LEU A 66 8.48 -28.36 -6.67
C LEU A 66 9.31 -28.89 -7.85
N SER A 67 9.58 -28.07 -8.84
CA SER A 67 10.22 -28.48 -10.11
C SER A 67 11.71 -28.18 -10.20
N GLY A 68 12.26 -27.32 -9.33
CA GLY A 68 13.62 -26.81 -9.48
C GLY A 68 13.80 -25.73 -10.55
N LYS A 69 12.73 -25.28 -11.23
CA LYS A 69 12.76 -24.21 -12.23
C LYS A 69 13.18 -22.89 -11.59
N GLU A 70 14.10 -22.16 -12.22
CA GLU A 70 14.49 -20.83 -11.79
C GLU A 70 13.41 -19.80 -12.12
N PHE A 71 13.12 -18.91 -11.16
CA PHE A 71 12.14 -17.84 -11.32
C PHE A 71 12.42 -16.66 -10.38
N ILE A 72 11.70 -15.56 -10.56
CA ILE A 72 11.75 -14.39 -9.69
C ILE A 72 10.67 -14.50 -8.62
N SER A 73 11.04 -14.25 -7.37
CA SER A 73 10.18 -14.36 -6.20
C SER A 73 10.40 -13.20 -5.24
N ILE A 74 9.39 -12.91 -4.42
CA ILE A 74 9.52 -12.00 -3.26
C ILE A 74 10.18 -12.68 -2.06
N PHE A 75 10.39 -13.98 -2.12
CA PHE A 75 11.08 -14.76 -1.09
C PHE A 75 12.49 -15.10 -1.55
N SER A 76 13.51 -14.71 -0.79
CA SER A 76 14.89 -15.08 -1.05
C SER A 76 15.10 -16.59 -0.84
N GLY A 77 16.16 -17.15 -1.44
CA GLY A 77 16.43 -18.58 -1.44
C GLY A 77 16.77 -19.18 -0.07
N ASP A 78 17.11 -18.36 0.92
CA ASP A 78 17.42 -18.75 2.31
C ASP A 78 16.18 -18.89 3.21
N LYS A 79 14.99 -18.48 2.72
CA LYS A 79 13.74 -18.61 3.50
C LYS A 79 13.33 -20.06 3.68
N LYS A 80 12.88 -20.41 4.89
CA LYS A 80 12.49 -21.78 5.27
C LYS A 80 11.21 -22.27 4.60
N CYS A 81 10.36 -21.36 4.12
CA CYS A 81 9.11 -21.71 3.47
C CYS A 81 9.33 -22.28 2.07
N LYS A 82 8.51 -23.26 1.68
CA LYS A 82 8.44 -23.76 0.31
C LYS A 82 7.79 -22.70 -0.59
N VAL A 83 8.36 -22.49 -1.77
CA VAL A 83 7.83 -21.50 -2.72
C VAL A 83 7.80 -22.12 -4.11
N TYR A 84 6.65 -22.04 -4.74
CA TYR A 84 6.37 -22.54 -6.07
C TYR A 84 6.24 -21.39 -7.07
N THR A 85 6.45 -21.65 -8.35
CA THR A 85 6.04 -20.70 -9.39
C THR A 85 4.52 -20.51 -9.35
N LEU A 86 4.00 -19.46 -9.95
CA LEU A 86 2.55 -19.22 -9.98
C LEU A 86 1.79 -20.37 -10.66
N ASP A 87 2.32 -20.87 -11.80
CA ASP A 87 1.69 -21.97 -12.55
C ASP A 87 1.64 -23.26 -11.72
N GLU A 88 2.73 -23.58 -11.00
CA GLU A 88 2.79 -24.74 -10.12
C GLU A 88 1.86 -24.58 -8.91
N TRP A 89 1.81 -23.37 -8.33
CA TRP A 89 0.98 -23.13 -7.16
C TRP A 89 -0.52 -23.25 -7.47
N TRP A 90 -0.94 -22.78 -8.64
CA TRP A 90 -2.32 -22.93 -9.14
C TRP A 90 -2.57 -24.26 -9.84
N GLY A 91 -1.54 -25.08 -10.03
CA GLY A 91 -1.62 -26.41 -10.65
C GLY A 91 -2.26 -27.45 -9.73
N ASN A 92 -2.43 -28.66 -10.27
CA ASN A 92 -3.08 -29.80 -9.58
C ASN A 92 -2.06 -30.81 -9.02
N GLU A 93 -0.75 -30.49 -9.01
CA GLU A 93 0.31 -31.41 -8.58
C GLU A 93 0.49 -31.45 -7.06
N TRP A 94 -0.24 -30.59 -6.34
CA TRP A 94 -0.22 -30.55 -4.88
C TRP A 94 -1.61 -30.13 -4.34
N SER A 95 -1.87 -30.42 -3.07
CA SER A 95 -3.08 -29.97 -2.37
C SER A 95 -2.71 -29.38 -1.02
N SER A 96 -3.28 -28.25 -0.70
CA SER A 96 -3.12 -27.62 0.62
C SER A 96 -3.71 -28.47 1.75
N LEU A 97 -4.70 -29.31 1.45
CA LEU A 97 -5.29 -30.25 2.42
C LEU A 97 -4.32 -31.35 2.86
N ASP A 98 -3.31 -31.72 2.03
CA ASP A 98 -2.28 -32.69 2.38
C ASP A 98 -1.39 -32.24 3.54
N TYR A 99 -1.42 -30.96 3.87
CA TYR A 99 -0.67 -30.35 4.98
C TYR A 99 -1.52 -30.18 6.24
N GLY A 100 -2.76 -30.65 6.23
CA GLY A 100 -3.70 -30.51 7.33
C GLY A 100 -3.15 -31.00 8.67
N MET A 101 -3.46 -30.28 9.74
CA MET A 101 -3.02 -30.57 11.11
C MET A 101 -4.22 -30.66 12.05
N ASP A 102 -4.11 -31.53 13.06
CA ASP A 102 -5.05 -31.51 14.17
C ASP A 102 -4.68 -30.39 15.16
N PHE A 103 -5.70 -29.76 15.71
CA PHE A 103 -5.48 -28.74 16.75
C PHE A 103 -4.97 -29.37 18.05
N ASP A 104 -3.83 -28.89 18.53
CA ASP A 104 -3.21 -29.31 19.78
C ASP A 104 -3.41 -28.22 20.86
N SER A 105 -4.24 -28.52 21.87
CA SER A 105 -4.51 -27.60 22.98
C SER A 105 -3.35 -27.45 23.99
N SER A 106 -2.24 -28.13 23.80
CA SER A 106 -1.02 -27.96 24.61
C SER A 106 -0.13 -26.82 24.11
N LYS A 107 -0.36 -26.34 22.87
CA LYS A 107 0.43 -25.28 22.22
C LYS A 107 -0.42 -24.03 21.96
N PRO A 108 0.17 -22.82 21.97
CA PRO A 108 -0.49 -21.61 21.48
C PRO A 108 -0.98 -21.78 20.04
N PHE A 109 -2.08 -21.11 19.69
CA PHE A 109 -2.64 -21.21 18.35
C PHE A 109 -1.71 -20.64 17.27
N PHE A 110 -1.07 -19.48 17.53
CA PHE A 110 -0.16 -18.88 16.55
C PHE A 110 1.11 -19.71 16.32
N GLU A 111 1.57 -20.48 17.32
CA GLU A 111 2.68 -21.43 17.10
C GLU A 111 2.29 -22.49 16.07
N GLN A 112 1.09 -23.05 16.17
CA GLN A 112 0.56 -24.04 15.22
C GLN A 112 0.33 -23.41 13.83
N MET A 113 -0.19 -22.18 13.78
CA MET A 113 -0.32 -21.44 12.54
C MET A 113 1.03 -21.19 11.85
N ASN A 114 2.06 -20.86 12.62
CA ASN A 114 3.41 -20.65 12.07
C ASN A 114 4.02 -21.98 11.58
N GLU A 115 3.78 -23.10 12.27
CA GLU A 115 4.17 -24.42 11.80
C GLU A 115 3.50 -24.74 10.45
N LEU A 116 2.18 -24.60 10.36
CA LEU A 116 1.43 -24.79 9.13
C LEU A 116 1.92 -23.87 8.01
N TYR A 117 2.11 -22.59 8.33
CA TYR A 117 2.57 -21.56 7.42
C TYR A 117 3.95 -21.89 6.81
N ASN A 118 4.85 -22.51 7.54
CA ASN A 118 6.17 -22.91 7.02
C ASN A 118 6.15 -24.23 6.25
N ARG A 119 5.11 -25.07 6.41
CA ARG A 119 4.96 -26.36 5.71
C ARG A 119 4.26 -26.22 4.37
N VAL A 120 3.23 -25.40 4.29
CA VAL A 120 2.40 -25.20 3.08
C VAL A 120 3.18 -24.40 2.04
N PRO A 121 3.24 -24.87 0.78
CA PRO A 121 3.84 -24.09 -0.31
C PRO A 121 3.09 -22.79 -0.56
N ARG A 122 3.82 -21.75 -0.97
CA ARG A 122 3.25 -20.46 -1.28
C ARG A 122 3.63 -19.97 -2.68
N PRO A 123 2.84 -19.10 -3.28
CA PRO A 123 3.18 -18.52 -4.57
C PRO A 123 4.38 -17.58 -4.44
N GLY A 124 5.28 -17.62 -5.39
CA GLY A 124 6.46 -16.77 -5.37
C GLY A 124 6.20 -15.28 -5.47
N MET A 125 5.05 -14.89 -5.98
CA MET A 125 4.54 -13.53 -6.12
C MET A 125 3.02 -13.52 -6.10
N SER A 126 2.41 -12.35 -5.87
CA SER A 126 0.97 -12.16 -5.96
C SER A 126 0.63 -11.43 -7.27
N VAL A 127 0.41 -12.18 -8.33
CA VAL A 127 0.10 -11.65 -9.68
C VAL A 127 -1.03 -12.48 -10.28
N SER A 128 -2.02 -11.83 -10.90
CA SER A 128 -3.11 -12.54 -11.58
C SER A 128 -3.65 -11.74 -12.76
N GLY A 129 -4.00 -12.43 -13.85
CA GLY A 129 -4.57 -11.82 -15.05
C GLY A 129 -3.65 -10.80 -15.75
N SER A 130 -2.35 -10.86 -15.50
CA SER A 130 -1.37 -9.91 -16.05
C SER A 130 -0.48 -10.55 -17.12
N GLU A 131 -0.08 -9.76 -18.11
CA GLU A 131 0.72 -10.17 -19.27
C GLU A 131 2.00 -9.34 -19.38
N ASN A 132 3.15 -9.95 -19.67
CA ASN A 132 4.46 -9.28 -19.83
C ASN A 132 4.82 -8.36 -18.64
N CYS A 133 4.59 -8.83 -17.43
CA CYS A 133 4.85 -8.06 -16.22
C CYS A 133 6.05 -8.64 -15.46
N ASP A 134 7.21 -7.98 -15.57
CA ASP A 134 8.47 -8.40 -14.95
C ASP A 134 8.71 -7.68 -13.62
N TYR A 135 9.19 -8.39 -12.59
CA TYR A 135 9.47 -7.83 -11.27
C TYR A 135 8.29 -7.07 -10.68
N THR A 136 7.12 -7.72 -10.71
CA THR A 136 5.88 -7.10 -10.22
C THR A 136 5.29 -7.92 -9.09
N ASN A 137 4.70 -7.26 -8.10
CA ASN A 137 4.02 -7.93 -7.00
C ASN A 137 2.74 -7.19 -6.58
N ALA A 138 1.74 -7.93 -6.09
CA ALA A 138 0.40 -7.40 -5.85
C ALA A 138 -0.14 -6.64 -7.09
N THR A 139 0.03 -7.26 -8.28
CA THR A 139 -0.30 -6.65 -9.58
C THR A 139 -1.33 -7.48 -10.32
N TYR A 140 -2.44 -6.86 -10.70
CA TYR A 140 -3.61 -7.55 -11.23
C TYR A 140 -4.08 -6.92 -12.53
N PHE A 141 -4.42 -7.76 -13.52
CA PHE A 141 -5.01 -7.36 -14.81
C PHE A 141 -4.18 -6.28 -15.54
N SER A 142 -2.86 -6.34 -15.40
CA SER A 142 -1.94 -5.35 -15.95
C SER A 142 -1.14 -5.93 -17.11
N LYS A 143 -0.67 -5.05 -18.01
CA LYS A 143 0.08 -5.45 -19.21
C LYS A 143 1.33 -4.61 -19.40
N ASP A 144 2.41 -5.26 -19.86
CA ASP A 144 3.67 -4.61 -20.21
C ASP A 144 4.23 -3.73 -19.06
N CYS A 145 4.15 -4.20 -17.81
CA CYS A 145 4.58 -3.46 -16.63
C CYS A 145 5.91 -3.97 -16.06
N TYR A 146 6.72 -3.05 -15.51
CA TYR A 146 8.02 -3.37 -14.95
C TYR A 146 8.26 -2.69 -13.61
N LEU A 147 8.71 -3.45 -12.58
CA LEU A 147 8.95 -2.94 -11.22
C LEU A 147 7.77 -2.11 -10.69
N VAL A 148 6.57 -2.71 -10.70
CA VAL A 148 5.37 -2.09 -10.14
C VAL A 148 4.81 -2.95 -9.00
N ALA A 149 4.20 -2.30 -8.01
CA ALA A 149 3.62 -2.98 -6.86
C ALA A 149 2.32 -2.33 -6.37
N GLY A 150 1.34 -3.18 -5.97
CA GLY A 150 0.03 -2.70 -5.55
C GLY A 150 -0.78 -2.11 -6.70
N CYS A 151 -0.69 -2.70 -7.89
CA CYS A 151 -1.16 -2.15 -9.15
C CYS A 151 -2.35 -2.92 -9.72
N VAL A 152 -3.31 -2.21 -10.34
CA VAL A 152 -4.50 -2.81 -10.94
C VAL A 152 -4.81 -2.16 -12.28
N GLU A 153 -5.04 -2.99 -13.32
CA GLU A 153 -5.44 -2.56 -14.66
C GLU A 153 -4.55 -1.45 -15.26
N ASN A 154 -3.21 -1.66 -15.21
CA ASN A 154 -2.27 -0.75 -15.82
C ASN A 154 -1.70 -1.29 -17.13
N GLU A 155 -1.31 -0.40 -18.01
CA GLU A 155 -0.68 -0.74 -19.31
C GLU A 155 0.58 0.09 -19.53
N ASN A 156 1.71 -0.59 -19.85
CA ASN A 156 2.99 0.05 -20.14
C ASN A 156 3.44 1.02 -19.02
N CYS A 157 3.36 0.56 -17.75
CA CYS A 157 3.77 1.36 -16.60
C CYS A 157 5.01 0.77 -15.92
N SER A 158 5.93 1.63 -15.47
CA SER A 158 7.13 1.18 -14.78
C SER A 158 7.45 2.03 -13.55
N TYR A 159 8.07 1.36 -12.54
CA TYR A 159 8.46 1.99 -11.28
C TYR A 159 7.27 2.61 -10.51
N GLY A 160 6.09 1.95 -10.61
CA GLY A 160 4.84 2.40 -10.00
C GLY A 160 4.57 1.76 -8.65
N HIS A 161 4.02 2.53 -7.71
CA HIS A 161 3.59 2.04 -6.41
C HIS A 161 2.17 2.53 -6.09
N ILE A 162 1.22 1.60 -5.93
CA ILE A 162 -0.22 1.90 -5.80
C ILE A 162 -0.70 2.73 -6.99
N LEU A 163 -0.69 2.10 -8.14
CA LEU A 163 -1.08 2.72 -9.42
C LEU A 163 -2.26 1.95 -10.01
N TRP A 164 -3.39 2.62 -10.24
CA TRP A 164 -4.61 1.96 -10.73
C TRP A 164 -5.13 2.63 -12.00
N TYR A 165 -5.51 1.81 -12.98
CA TYR A 165 -6.16 2.22 -14.23
C TYR A 165 -5.31 3.24 -15.03
N SER A 166 -4.00 3.07 -15.05
CA SER A 166 -3.09 4.05 -15.65
C SER A 166 -2.32 3.48 -16.83
N LYS A 167 -1.92 4.35 -17.78
CA LYS A 167 -1.23 3.97 -19.00
C LYS A 167 0.00 4.82 -19.27
N ASN A 168 1.05 4.20 -19.81
CA ASN A 168 2.28 4.90 -20.19
C ASN A 168 2.86 5.79 -19.09
N CYS A 169 2.82 5.33 -17.83
CA CYS A 169 3.23 6.09 -16.66
C CYS A 169 4.51 5.55 -16.05
N PHE A 170 5.42 6.45 -15.68
CA PHE A 170 6.72 6.09 -15.11
C PHE A 170 6.96 6.86 -13.80
N ASP A 171 7.55 6.18 -12.80
CA ASP A 171 7.88 6.81 -11.51
C ASP A 171 6.68 7.44 -10.79
N MET A 172 5.60 6.70 -10.69
CA MET A 172 4.35 7.17 -10.08
C MET A 172 4.12 6.58 -8.69
N ALA A 173 3.40 7.31 -7.84
CA ALA A 173 2.93 6.78 -6.57
C ALA A 173 1.52 7.28 -6.23
N TYR A 174 0.65 6.39 -5.74
CA TYR A 174 -0.72 6.72 -5.28
C TYR A 174 -1.53 7.49 -6.34
N SER A 175 -1.45 7.06 -7.59
CA SER A 175 -2.08 7.78 -8.71
C SER A 175 -3.08 6.91 -9.45
N TYR A 176 -4.16 7.55 -9.93
CA TYR A 176 -5.31 6.86 -10.47
C TYR A 176 -5.74 7.46 -11.81
N TYR A 177 -6.02 6.60 -12.80
CA TYR A 177 -6.53 7.01 -14.13
C TYR A 177 -5.61 8.02 -14.86
N CYS A 178 -4.30 7.89 -14.70
CA CYS A 178 -3.32 8.77 -15.33
C CYS A 178 -2.80 8.19 -16.65
N GLU A 179 -2.44 9.06 -17.60
CA GLU A 179 -1.84 8.65 -18.87
C GLU A 179 -0.65 9.54 -19.24
N GLY A 180 0.47 8.92 -19.65
CA GLY A 180 1.67 9.63 -20.09
C GLY A 180 2.35 10.47 -19.00
N CYS A 181 2.12 10.14 -17.72
CA CYS A 181 2.63 10.91 -16.59
C CYS A 181 3.99 10.40 -16.09
N TYR A 182 4.79 11.32 -15.51
CA TYR A 182 6.14 11.02 -15.01
C TYR A 182 6.42 11.71 -13.67
N GLU A 183 6.97 10.96 -12.73
CA GLU A 183 7.30 11.45 -11.37
C GLU A 183 6.14 12.16 -10.66
N CYS A 184 4.94 11.56 -10.70
CA CYS A 184 3.75 12.13 -10.08
C CYS A 184 3.32 11.36 -8.83
N ILE A 185 2.70 12.08 -7.89
CA ILE A 185 2.22 11.54 -6.61
C ILE A 185 0.81 12.08 -6.34
N ASP A 186 -0.08 11.19 -5.87
CA ASP A 186 -1.44 11.57 -5.49
C ASP A 186 -2.20 12.31 -6.62
N CYS A 187 -1.97 11.89 -7.86
CA CYS A 187 -2.61 12.47 -9.04
C CYS A 187 -3.78 11.60 -9.55
N GLU A 188 -4.83 12.25 -10.04
CA GLU A 188 -5.99 11.56 -10.59
C GLU A 188 -6.40 12.17 -11.94
N LYS A 189 -6.66 11.31 -12.92
CA LYS A 189 -7.16 11.69 -14.26
C LYS A 189 -6.28 12.75 -14.93
N CYS A 190 -4.97 12.62 -14.78
CA CYS A 190 -3.99 13.52 -15.40
C CYS A 190 -3.46 12.93 -16.70
N TYR A 191 -3.22 13.80 -17.69
CA TYR A 191 -2.68 13.44 -18.99
C TYR A 191 -1.39 14.23 -19.27
N GLU A 192 -0.27 13.54 -19.52
CA GLU A 192 1.03 14.18 -19.76
C GLU A 192 1.41 15.26 -18.71
N VAL A 193 1.30 14.88 -17.43
CA VAL A 193 1.75 15.72 -16.31
C VAL A 193 3.09 15.18 -15.80
N PHE A 194 4.06 16.06 -15.65
CA PHE A 194 5.41 15.76 -15.20
C PHE A 194 5.71 16.46 -13.88
N HIS A 195 6.17 15.71 -12.88
CA HIS A 195 6.43 16.21 -11.51
C HIS A 195 5.19 16.83 -10.83
N GLY A 196 4.02 16.21 -11.03
CA GLY A 196 2.76 16.65 -10.43
C GLY A 196 2.54 16.07 -9.03
N ARG A 197 1.95 16.87 -8.14
CA ARG A 197 1.52 16.43 -6.81
C ARG A 197 0.12 16.95 -6.51
N GLU A 198 -0.75 16.09 -5.97
CA GLU A 198 -2.14 16.46 -5.60
C GLU A 198 -2.94 17.05 -6.80
N CYS A 199 -2.68 16.58 -8.00
CA CYS A 199 -3.29 17.13 -9.21
C CYS A 199 -4.54 16.36 -9.63
N LEU A 200 -5.55 17.08 -10.08
CA LEU A 200 -6.81 16.50 -10.56
C LEU A 200 -7.18 17.05 -11.94
N ASN A 201 -7.42 16.17 -12.92
CA ASN A 201 -7.84 16.54 -14.27
C ASN A 201 -6.89 17.58 -14.94
N CYS A 202 -5.60 17.50 -14.67
CA CYS A 202 -4.61 18.38 -15.29
C CYS A 202 -4.01 17.74 -16.55
N SER A 203 -3.56 18.57 -17.52
CA SER A 203 -2.93 18.06 -18.74
C SER A 203 -1.78 18.94 -19.23
N SER A 204 -0.85 18.31 -19.99
CA SER A 204 0.26 18.97 -20.69
C SER A 204 1.03 19.96 -19.82
N SER A 205 1.40 19.55 -18.59
CA SER A 205 1.88 20.46 -17.56
C SER A 205 3.07 19.91 -16.78
N TYR A 206 3.85 20.81 -16.17
CA TYR A 206 5.09 20.48 -15.46
C TYR A 206 5.11 21.12 -14.07
N TYR A 207 5.62 20.40 -13.05
CA TYR A 207 5.83 20.93 -11.69
C TYR A 207 4.57 21.55 -11.08
N LEU A 208 3.52 20.76 -10.95
CA LEU A 208 2.26 21.21 -10.36
C LEU A 208 2.09 20.74 -8.92
N PHE A 209 1.47 21.57 -8.08
CA PHE A 209 1.00 21.18 -6.75
C PHE A 209 -0.42 21.69 -6.50
N ASP A 210 -1.33 20.77 -6.09
CA ASP A 210 -2.75 21.05 -5.79
C ASP A 210 -3.46 21.86 -6.90
N CYS A 211 -3.23 21.46 -8.15
CA CYS A 211 -3.86 22.05 -9.32
C CYS A 211 -5.04 21.22 -9.81
N LYS A 212 -6.12 21.88 -10.24
CA LYS A 212 -7.34 21.23 -10.72
C LYS A 212 -7.77 21.77 -12.08
N GLY A 213 -7.99 20.87 -13.05
CA GLY A 213 -8.45 21.27 -14.39
C GLY A 213 -7.49 22.22 -15.12
N CYS A 214 -6.21 22.23 -14.75
CA CYS A 214 -5.20 23.09 -15.37
C CYS A 214 -4.59 22.43 -16.60
N ARG A 215 -4.30 23.23 -17.64
CA ARG A 215 -3.72 22.79 -18.90
C ARG A 215 -2.59 23.72 -19.31
N ASN A 216 -1.54 23.17 -19.92
CA ASN A 216 -0.39 23.97 -20.34
C ASN A 216 0.09 24.91 -19.22
N CYS A 217 0.40 24.34 -18.05
CA CYS A 217 0.90 25.11 -16.90
C CYS A 217 2.28 24.60 -16.47
N PHE A 218 3.13 25.50 -16.00
CA PHE A 218 4.50 25.20 -15.56
C PHE A 218 4.81 25.82 -14.19
N GLY A 219 5.26 25.01 -13.23
CA GLY A 219 5.68 25.49 -11.93
C GLY A 219 4.55 26.09 -11.08
N CYS A 220 3.31 25.62 -11.25
CA CYS A 220 2.14 26.26 -10.65
C CYS A 220 1.66 25.56 -9.37
N VAL A 221 1.12 26.35 -8.46
CA VAL A 221 0.67 25.91 -7.14
C VAL A 221 -0.74 26.43 -6.88
N SER A 222 -1.64 25.51 -6.46
CA SER A 222 -2.99 25.85 -5.99
C SER A 222 -3.81 26.66 -7.02
N LEU A 223 -3.85 26.19 -8.26
CA LEU A 223 -4.64 26.81 -9.35
C LEU A 223 -5.80 25.92 -9.79
N ALA A 224 -6.90 26.56 -10.21
CA ALA A 224 -8.04 25.86 -10.79
C ALA A 224 -8.41 26.43 -12.16
N ASN A 225 -8.61 25.52 -13.17
CA ASN A 225 -9.11 25.83 -14.49
C ASN A 225 -8.29 26.95 -15.20
N LYS A 226 -6.95 26.87 -15.09
CA LYS A 226 -6.03 27.84 -15.71
C LYS A 226 -5.29 27.21 -16.90
N GLU A 227 -4.94 28.08 -17.85
CA GLU A 227 -4.17 27.71 -19.03
C GLU A 227 -3.09 28.74 -19.33
N PHE A 228 -1.91 28.30 -19.80
CA PHE A 228 -0.73 29.11 -20.09
C PHE A 228 -0.18 29.90 -18.91
N TYR A 229 -0.10 29.26 -17.73
CA TYR A 229 0.49 29.86 -16.53
C TYR A 229 1.91 29.33 -16.29
N ILE A 230 2.83 30.22 -15.93
CA ILE A 230 4.19 29.89 -15.45
C ILE A 230 4.37 30.53 -14.08
N PHE A 231 4.69 29.72 -13.04
CA PHE A 231 4.82 30.18 -11.64
C PHE A 231 3.67 31.11 -11.21
N ASN A 232 2.45 30.65 -11.46
CA ASN A 232 1.18 31.34 -11.18
C ASN A 232 0.98 32.68 -11.92
N LYS A 233 1.73 32.97 -12.99
CA LYS A 233 1.53 34.15 -13.84
C LYS A 233 1.06 33.72 -15.23
N HIS A 234 0.06 34.41 -15.74
CA HIS A 234 -0.51 34.15 -17.08
C HIS A 234 0.39 34.73 -18.19
N TYR A 235 0.46 34.02 -19.29
CA TYR A 235 1.17 34.41 -20.52
C TYR A 235 0.30 34.16 -21.75
N SER A 236 0.64 34.77 -22.91
CA SER A 236 0.09 34.31 -24.18
C SER A 236 0.59 32.90 -24.51
N LYS A 237 -0.09 32.19 -25.41
CA LYS A 237 0.33 30.85 -25.82
C LYS A 237 1.76 30.84 -26.33
N GLU A 238 2.10 31.79 -27.22
CA GLU A 238 3.41 31.90 -27.86
C GLU A 238 4.52 32.20 -26.83
N GLU A 239 4.24 33.10 -25.88
CA GLU A 239 5.18 33.41 -24.80
C GLU A 239 5.38 32.22 -23.86
N TYR A 240 4.27 31.47 -23.56
CA TYR A 240 4.32 30.28 -22.73
C TYR A 240 5.22 29.22 -23.38
N GLU A 241 4.96 28.86 -24.63
CA GLU A 241 5.73 27.83 -25.36
C GLU A 241 7.22 28.19 -25.41
N LYS A 242 7.57 29.44 -25.74
CA LYS A 242 8.95 29.90 -25.76
C LYS A 242 9.64 29.81 -24.38
N LYS A 243 8.94 30.27 -23.33
CA LYS A 243 9.49 30.27 -21.97
C LYS A 243 9.63 28.86 -21.40
N VAL A 244 8.65 27.98 -21.63
CA VAL A 244 8.72 26.59 -21.17
C VAL A 244 9.84 25.81 -21.85
N ALA A 245 10.05 26.01 -23.16
CA ALA A 245 11.18 25.42 -23.88
C ALA A 245 12.54 25.84 -23.26
N GLU A 246 12.66 27.07 -22.78
CA GLU A 246 13.86 27.54 -22.07
C GLU A 246 13.97 26.94 -20.67
N LEU A 247 12.88 26.92 -19.89
CA LEU A 247 12.86 26.40 -18.53
C LEU A 247 13.12 24.88 -18.44
N LEU A 248 12.82 24.13 -19.48
CA LEU A 248 13.06 22.68 -19.54
C LEU A 248 14.52 22.31 -19.88
N LYS A 249 15.37 23.26 -20.23
CA LYS A 249 16.78 22.97 -20.47
C LYS A 249 17.48 22.49 -19.20
N PRO A 250 18.39 21.51 -19.28
CA PRO A 250 19.08 20.92 -18.12
C PRO A 250 19.74 21.93 -17.19
N GLU A 251 20.35 22.98 -17.74
CA GLU A 251 21.01 24.05 -16.98
C GLU A 251 20.06 24.84 -16.09
N ASN A 252 18.77 24.88 -16.41
CA ASN A 252 17.75 25.61 -15.64
C ASN A 252 17.08 24.77 -14.54
N LYS A 253 17.36 23.47 -14.46
CA LYS A 253 16.68 22.52 -13.57
C LYS A 253 16.70 22.94 -12.10
N GLU A 254 17.84 23.36 -11.58
CA GLU A 254 17.97 23.77 -10.19
C GLU A 254 17.27 25.10 -9.90
N MET A 255 17.33 26.04 -10.82
CA MET A 255 16.60 27.31 -10.72
C MET A 255 15.09 27.06 -10.71
N VAL A 256 14.58 26.20 -11.60
CA VAL A 256 13.15 25.83 -11.67
C VAL A 256 12.71 25.18 -10.37
N ARG A 257 13.46 24.20 -9.85
CA ARG A 257 13.17 23.53 -8.57
C ARG A 257 13.12 24.52 -7.41
N LYS A 258 14.08 25.41 -7.33
CA LYS A 258 14.12 26.43 -6.28
C LYS A 258 12.94 27.38 -6.38
N THR A 259 12.67 27.94 -7.56
CA THR A 259 11.54 28.87 -7.78
C THR A 259 10.20 28.20 -7.45
N PHE A 260 10.01 26.95 -7.87
CA PHE A 260 8.81 26.18 -7.54
C PHE A 260 8.68 25.94 -6.04
N LYS A 261 9.77 25.58 -5.35
CA LYS A 261 9.78 25.38 -3.90
C LYS A 261 9.48 26.68 -3.14
N ASP A 262 10.04 27.78 -3.55
CA ASP A 262 9.80 29.09 -2.92
C ASP A 262 8.32 29.50 -3.09
N LEU A 263 7.76 29.32 -4.29
CA LEU A 263 6.33 29.55 -4.54
C LEU A 263 5.45 28.58 -3.72
N TYR A 264 5.82 27.30 -3.68
CA TYR A 264 5.12 26.30 -2.87
C TYR A 264 5.07 26.74 -1.39
N LEU A 265 6.16 27.20 -0.80
CA LEU A 265 6.20 27.59 0.60
C LEU A 265 5.48 28.94 0.89
N SER A 266 5.40 29.81 -0.09
CA SER A 266 4.76 31.13 0.06
C SER A 266 3.22 31.09 0.05
N LEU A 267 2.62 30.02 -0.46
CA LEU A 267 1.16 29.88 -0.59
C LEU A 267 0.58 28.95 0.48
N PRO A 268 -0.68 29.14 0.90
CA PRO A 268 -1.30 28.27 1.89
C PRO A 268 -1.52 26.84 1.36
N LYS A 269 -1.55 25.88 2.28
CA LYS A 269 -1.89 24.48 2.04
C LYS A 269 -3.20 24.15 2.72
N ARG A 270 -3.95 23.29 2.09
CA ARG A 270 -5.16 22.68 2.65
C ARG A 270 -4.79 21.80 3.85
N ALA A 271 -5.50 21.90 4.95
CA ALA A 271 -5.25 21.09 6.15
C ALA A 271 -5.34 19.58 5.87
N LEU A 272 -6.37 19.16 5.13
CA LEU A 272 -6.65 17.79 4.74
C LEU A 272 -7.16 17.72 3.30
N TYR A 273 -6.76 16.68 2.59
CA TYR A 273 -7.27 16.40 1.24
C TYR A 273 -8.48 15.46 1.34
N GLN A 274 -9.67 16.06 1.24
CA GLN A 274 -10.94 15.35 1.26
C GLN A 274 -11.80 15.84 0.09
N ARG A 275 -12.51 14.92 -0.58
CA ARG A 275 -13.33 15.25 -1.75
C ARG A 275 -14.55 14.33 -1.86
N ASN A 276 -15.73 14.93 -2.12
CA ASN A 276 -16.99 14.20 -2.27
C ASN A 276 -17.23 13.21 -1.12
N SER A 277 -16.94 13.64 0.11
CA SER A 277 -16.99 12.76 1.28
C SER A 277 -17.77 13.41 2.41
N GLU A 278 -18.48 12.59 3.19
CA GLU A 278 -19.37 13.03 4.27
C GLU A 278 -18.97 12.34 5.58
N ASN A 279 -18.93 13.09 6.67
CA ASN A 279 -18.60 12.59 8.00
C ASN A 279 -17.28 11.80 8.03
N VAL A 280 -16.18 12.45 7.54
CA VAL A 280 -14.89 11.79 7.41
C VAL A 280 -13.81 12.52 8.21
N PHE A 281 -12.94 11.73 8.82
CA PHE A 281 -11.78 12.19 9.58
C PHE A 281 -10.53 11.43 9.11
N GLY A 282 -9.62 12.13 8.41
CA GLY A 282 -8.46 11.53 7.77
C GLY A 282 -7.92 12.37 6.63
N ASN A 283 -6.94 11.86 5.90
CA ASN A 283 -6.31 12.54 4.76
C ASN A 283 -6.32 11.66 3.51
N HIS A 284 -6.46 12.27 2.32
CA HIS A 284 -6.69 11.56 1.05
C HIS A 284 -7.93 10.65 1.13
N VAL A 285 -9.06 11.25 1.50
CA VAL A 285 -10.36 10.57 1.61
C VAL A 285 -11.27 11.03 0.49
N PHE A 286 -11.58 10.12 -0.45
CA PHE A 286 -12.32 10.45 -1.66
C PHE A 286 -13.58 9.60 -1.83
N ASN A 287 -14.71 10.25 -2.21
CA ASN A 287 -15.99 9.59 -2.48
C ASN A 287 -16.40 8.61 -1.35
N SER A 288 -16.21 9.00 -0.10
CA SER A 288 -16.37 8.10 1.05
C SER A 288 -17.28 8.70 2.12
N LYS A 289 -17.86 7.85 2.95
CA LYS A 289 -18.79 8.24 4.01
C LYS A 289 -18.47 7.54 5.33
N ASN A 290 -18.67 8.25 6.46
CA ASN A 290 -18.49 7.73 7.80
C ASN A 290 -17.11 7.06 8.01
N ALA A 291 -16.03 7.74 7.66
CA ALA A 291 -14.67 7.20 7.80
C ALA A 291 -13.91 7.90 8.93
N TYR A 292 -13.50 7.15 9.93
CA TYR A 292 -12.79 7.69 11.10
C TYR A 292 -11.32 7.26 11.13
N TYR A 293 -10.42 8.24 11.15
CA TYR A 293 -8.96 8.08 11.14
C TYR A 293 -8.46 7.19 10.00
N CYS A 294 -8.91 7.53 8.79
CA CYS A 294 -8.61 6.80 7.56
C CYS A 294 -7.72 7.61 6.61
N PHE A 295 -6.86 6.93 5.85
CA PHE A 295 -5.92 7.57 4.94
C PHE A 295 -5.87 6.85 3.59
N ASP A 296 -5.75 7.61 2.50
CA ASP A 296 -5.65 7.05 1.14
C ASP A 296 -6.83 6.10 0.83
N ILE A 297 -8.06 6.54 1.06
CA ILE A 297 -9.25 5.73 0.84
C ILE A 297 -10.14 6.30 -0.27
N ILE A 298 -10.76 5.41 -1.04
CA ILE A 298 -11.65 5.79 -2.15
C ILE A 298 -12.86 4.86 -2.25
N ASN A 299 -14.06 5.45 -2.45
CA ASN A 299 -15.33 4.73 -2.59
C ASN A 299 -15.63 3.78 -1.41
N CYS A 300 -15.51 4.28 -0.19
CA CYS A 300 -15.66 3.50 1.05
C CYS A 300 -16.80 4.04 1.93
N GLU A 301 -17.38 3.15 2.75
CA GLU A 301 -18.44 3.48 3.70
C GLU A 301 -18.21 2.77 5.04
N ASP A 302 -18.43 3.49 6.16
CA ASP A 302 -18.32 2.94 7.52
C ASP A 302 -16.97 2.29 7.81
N LEU A 303 -15.89 3.09 7.79
CA LEU A 303 -14.54 2.62 8.04
C LEU A 303 -13.92 3.23 9.31
N ARG A 304 -13.08 2.45 9.99
CA ARG A 304 -12.25 2.93 11.11
C ARG A 304 -10.81 2.44 10.97
N TYR A 305 -9.85 3.36 11.12
CA TYR A 305 -8.42 3.03 11.15
C TYR A 305 -7.91 2.26 9.91
N CYS A 306 -8.45 2.56 8.73
CA CYS A 306 -8.08 1.92 7.47
C CYS A 306 -7.18 2.83 6.63
N PHE A 307 -6.28 2.24 5.84
CA PHE A 307 -5.53 3.01 4.86
C PHE A 307 -5.18 2.23 3.58
N THR A 308 -5.00 2.99 2.48
CA THR A 308 -4.74 2.45 1.14
C THR A 308 -5.76 1.39 0.74
N VAL A 309 -7.04 1.77 0.81
CA VAL A 309 -8.14 0.85 0.53
C VAL A 309 -9.20 1.48 -0.38
N GLY A 310 -9.89 0.65 -1.13
CA GLY A 310 -10.98 1.06 -2.00
C GLY A 310 -12.14 0.07 -2.01
N LYS A 311 -13.37 0.59 -2.23
CA LYS A 311 -14.59 -0.22 -2.35
C LYS A 311 -14.88 -1.09 -1.12
N MET A 312 -14.70 -0.52 0.08
CA MET A 312 -14.90 -1.24 1.34
C MET A 312 -16.08 -0.70 2.13
N LYS A 313 -16.72 -1.59 2.91
CA LYS A 313 -17.84 -1.26 3.78
C LYS A 313 -17.76 -2.00 5.11
N ASN A 314 -18.12 -1.32 6.22
CA ASN A 314 -18.13 -1.90 7.57
C ASN A 314 -16.80 -2.56 7.94
N CYS A 315 -15.67 -1.84 7.81
CA CYS A 315 -14.35 -2.42 8.05
C CYS A 315 -13.53 -1.62 9.06
N MET A 316 -12.72 -2.31 9.85
CA MET A 316 -11.82 -1.71 10.83
C MET A 316 -10.40 -2.29 10.73
N ASP A 317 -9.39 -1.42 10.84
CA ASP A 317 -7.97 -1.80 10.82
C ASP A 317 -7.53 -2.57 9.56
N CYS A 318 -8.14 -2.32 8.41
CA CYS A 318 -7.81 -2.97 7.15
C CYS A 318 -6.84 -2.13 6.32
N ILE A 319 -5.89 -2.78 5.63
CA ILE A 319 -4.86 -2.10 4.86
C ILE A 319 -4.55 -2.77 3.52
N HIS A 320 -4.11 -1.97 2.53
CA HIS A 320 -3.63 -2.39 1.21
C HIS A 320 -4.64 -3.20 0.38
N LEU A 321 -5.88 -2.74 0.29
CA LEU A 321 -6.96 -3.42 -0.41
C LEU A 321 -7.51 -2.57 -1.55
N GLY A 322 -7.37 -3.05 -2.78
CA GLY A 322 -7.98 -2.46 -3.98
C GLY A 322 -9.29 -3.12 -4.42
N SER A 323 -9.74 -4.17 -3.72
CA SER A 323 -10.90 -5.01 -4.07
C SER A 323 -12.00 -4.94 -3.00
N PRO A 324 -13.27 -5.24 -3.33
CA PRO A 324 -14.36 -5.15 -2.39
C PRO A 324 -14.16 -6.02 -1.15
N LEU A 325 -14.40 -5.44 0.02
CA LEU A 325 -14.49 -6.16 1.29
C LEU A 325 -15.64 -5.55 2.12
N GLU A 326 -16.51 -6.40 2.63
CA GLU A 326 -17.53 -6.01 3.59
C GLU A 326 -17.40 -6.83 4.88
N LEU A 327 -17.57 -6.19 6.04
CA LEU A 327 -17.38 -6.78 7.36
C LEU A 327 -15.95 -7.33 7.58
N GLY A 328 -14.94 -6.45 7.48
CA GLY A 328 -13.54 -6.81 7.68
C GLY A 328 -12.93 -6.26 8.96
N TYR A 329 -12.17 -7.08 9.69
CA TYR A 329 -11.38 -6.62 10.83
C TYR A 329 -9.95 -7.17 10.78
N GLU A 330 -8.96 -6.27 10.94
CA GLU A 330 -7.53 -6.64 10.89
C GLU A 330 -7.17 -7.41 9.60
N VAL A 331 -7.70 -6.97 8.45
CA VAL A 331 -7.45 -7.61 7.16
C VAL A 331 -6.32 -6.91 6.40
N LEU A 332 -5.41 -7.71 5.88
CA LEU A 332 -4.31 -7.27 5.01
C LEU A 332 -4.47 -7.89 3.61
N ALA A 333 -4.73 -7.04 2.61
CA ALA A 333 -4.73 -7.42 1.19
C ALA A 333 -5.61 -8.64 0.83
N SER A 334 -6.77 -8.78 1.47
CA SER A 334 -7.76 -9.82 1.14
C SER A 334 -9.10 -9.19 0.77
N SER A 335 -9.84 -9.79 -0.14
CA SER A 335 -11.18 -9.37 -0.55
C SER A 335 -12.22 -10.42 -0.21
N GLY A 336 -13.48 -10.02 -0.01
CA GLY A 336 -14.57 -10.94 0.31
C GLY A 336 -15.61 -10.37 1.28
N TYR A 337 -16.19 -11.23 2.09
CA TYR A 337 -17.24 -10.89 3.04
C TYR A 337 -16.97 -11.53 4.40
N ASN A 338 -17.10 -10.75 5.49
CA ASN A 338 -16.94 -11.21 6.86
C ASN A 338 -15.59 -11.94 7.08
N LEU A 339 -14.49 -11.21 6.89
CA LEU A 339 -13.14 -11.71 7.07
C LEU A 339 -12.48 -11.09 8.30
N LEU A 340 -11.97 -11.92 9.20
CA LEU A 340 -11.31 -11.47 10.43
C LEU A 340 -9.88 -12.00 10.47
N PHE A 341 -8.90 -11.11 10.65
CA PHE A 341 -7.48 -11.49 10.75
C PHE A 341 -6.95 -12.25 9.53
N CYS A 342 -7.49 -11.98 8.35
CA CYS A 342 -7.08 -12.63 7.11
C CYS A 342 -6.03 -11.80 6.36
N ARG A 343 -5.12 -12.47 5.65
CA ARG A 343 -4.09 -11.80 4.86
C ARG A 343 -3.80 -12.50 3.53
N ASP A 344 -3.43 -11.69 2.55
CA ASP A 344 -2.91 -12.12 1.24
C ASP A 344 -3.83 -13.10 0.47
N GLY A 345 -5.14 -13.00 0.65
CA GLY A 345 -6.13 -13.81 -0.06
C GLY A 345 -6.89 -12.99 -1.09
N PHE A 346 -6.92 -13.42 -2.34
CA PHE A 346 -7.73 -12.81 -3.38
C PHE A 346 -8.83 -13.74 -3.83
N GLY A 347 -10.07 -13.31 -3.70
CA GLY A 347 -11.17 -14.09 -4.22
C GLY A 347 -12.51 -13.45 -3.93
N ILE A 348 -13.26 -13.17 -4.98
CA ILE A 348 -14.60 -12.58 -4.94
C ILE A 348 -15.61 -13.43 -4.13
N ALA A 349 -15.24 -14.67 -3.80
CA ALA A 349 -16.11 -15.64 -3.14
C ALA A 349 -15.64 -16.14 -1.77
N SER A 350 -14.65 -15.47 -1.15
CA SER A 350 -14.24 -15.84 0.21
C SER A 350 -15.15 -15.19 1.25
N GLY A 351 -15.59 -15.96 2.24
CA GLY A 351 -16.48 -15.47 3.28
C GLY A 351 -16.35 -16.18 4.62
N ASN A 352 -16.85 -15.55 5.67
CA ASN A 352 -16.98 -16.12 7.02
C ASN A 352 -15.70 -16.81 7.55
N SER A 353 -14.52 -16.27 7.23
CA SER A 353 -13.26 -16.93 7.53
C SER A 353 -12.39 -16.12 8.47
N MET A 354 -11.64 -16.78 9.33
CA MET A 354 -10.82 -16.18 10.37
C MET A 354 -9.40 -16.73 10.35
N TYR A 355 -8.41 -15.87 10.55
CA TYR A 355 -6.98 -16.25 10.62
C TYR A 355 -6.45 -17.00 9.40
N CYS A 356 -7.02 -16.74 8.21
CA CYS A 356 -6.61 -17.40 6.97
C CYS A 356 -5.56 -16.59 6.22
N ASN A 357 -4.63 -17.29 5.56
CA ASN A 357 -3.55 -16.71 4.78
C ASN A 357 -3.45 -17.34 3.39
N GLU A 358 -3.33 -16.51 2.34
CA GLU A 358 -3.22 -16.97 0.94
C GLU A 358 -4.34 -17.95 0.55
N CYS A 359 -5.55 -17.74 1.07
CA CYS A 359 -6.72 -18.56 0.80
C CYS A 359 -7.65 -17.90 -0.22
N TYR A 360 -8.12 -18.65 -1.22
CA TYR A 360 -8.88 -18.15 -2.36
C TYR A 360 -10.19 -18.92 -2.54
N GLY A 361 -11.30 -18.19 -2.57
CA GLY A 361 -12.63 -18.78 -2.79
C GLY A 361 -13.16 -19.65 -1.64
N VAL A 362 -12.58 -19.56 -0.45
CA VAL A 362 -12.92 -20.38 0.72
C VAL A 362 -14.02 -19.75 1.56
N ASN A 363 -14.79 -20.58 2.25
CA ASN A 363 -15.84 -20.12 3.15
C ASN A 363 -15.82 -20.94 4.45
N ASP A 364 -16.15 -20.26 5.57
CA ASP A 364 -16.23 -20.92 6.87
C ASP A 364 -14.93 -21.69 7.19
N CYS A 365 -13.78 -21.01 7.10
CA CYS A 365 -12.47 -21.57 7.39
C CYS A 365 -11.80 -20.85 8.56
N PHE A 366 -11.03 -21.58 9.37
CA PHE A 366 -10.33 -21.04 10.53
C PHE A 366 -8.87 -21.50 10.57
N GLY A 367 -7.92 -20.54 10.58
CA GLY A 367 -6.51 -20.87 10.70
C GLY A 367 -5.96 -21.67 9.52
N CYS A 368 -6.31 -21.32 8.29
CA CYS A 368 -5.91 -22.06 7.09
C CYS A 368 -4.89 -21.29 6.25
N VAL A 369 -4.07 -22.03 5.49
CA VAL A 369 -3.01 -21.49 4.64
C VAL A 369 -3.08 -22.12 3.25
N GLY A 370 -3.09 -21.30 2.19
CA GLY A 370 -2.96 -21.74 0.81
C GLY A 370 -4.12 -22.55 0.25
N LEU A 371 -5.31 -22.49 0.84
CA LEU A 371 -6.51 -23.15 0.30
C LEU A 371 -6.98 -22.39 -0.97
N HIS A 372 -7.28 -23.12 -2.07
CA HIS A 372 -7.65 -22.47 -3.34
C HIS A 372 -8.62 -23.27 -4.24
N SER A 373 -9.29 -24.29 -3.67
CA SER A 373 -10.22 -25.16 -4.41
C SER A 373 -11.66 -25.09 -3.88
N LYS A 374 -12.09 -23.93 -3.37
CA LYS A 374 -13.44 -23.68 -2.83
C LYS A 374 -13.77 -24.50 -1.57
N GLU A 375 -12.78 -24.77 -0.76
CA GLU A 375 -12.92 -25.53 0.48
C GLU A 375 -13.84 -24.80 1.48
N LYS A 376 -14.51 -25.62 2.31
CA LYS A 376 -15.37 -25.15 3.41
C LYS A 376 -15.12 -25.97 4.66
N TYR A 377 -15.39 -25.35 5.80
CA TYR A 377 -15.31 -25.99 7.11
C TYR A 377 -13.93 -26.57 7.41
N CYS A 378 -12.87 -25.84 7.02
CA CYS A 378 -11.50 -26.25 7.28
C CYS A 378 -10.94 -25.56 8.53
N VAL A 379 -10.21 -26.32 9.34
CA VAL A 379 -9.41 -25.80 10.46
C VAL A 379 -7.99 -26.34 10.29
N LEU A 380 -6.97 -25.46 10.31
CA LEU A 380 -5.56 -25.81 10.11
C LEU A 380 -5.36 -26.74 8.87
N ASN A 381 -6.01 -26.39 7.76
CA ASN A 381 -6.04 -27.14 6.49
C ASN A 381 -6.64 -28.55 6.56
N LYS A 382 -7.31 -28.91 7.63
CA LYS A 382 -8.06 -30.18 7.71
C LYS A 382 -9.55 -29.90 7.59
N GLN A 383 -10.24 -30.63 6.72
CA GLN A 383 -11.67 -30.45 6.46
C GLN A 383 -12.51 -31.26 7.46
N TYR A 384 -13.61 -30.70 7.90
CA TYR A 384 -14.57 -31.24 8.86
C TYR A 384 -15.99 -31.17 8.34
N SER A 385 -16.93 -31.84 8.98
CA SER A 385 -18.34 -31.53 8.82
C SER A 385 -18.67 -30.16 9.43
N GLU A 386 -19.76 -29.53 9.01
CA GLU A 386 -20.19 -28.23 9.55
C GLU A 386 -20.34 -28.23 11.08
N SER A 387 -20.91 -29.31 11.63
CA SER A 387 -21.10 -29.45 13.07
C SER A 387 -19.79 -29.59 13.84
N GLU A 388 -18.87 -30.42 13.35
CA GLU A 388 -17.53 -30.58 13.94
C GLU A 388 -16.73 -29.29 13.87
N TYR A 389 -16.78 -28.60 12.71
CA TYR A 389 -16.14 -27.29 12.53
C TYR A 389 -16.59 -26.29 13.60
N LYS A 390 -17.90 -26.12 13.78
CA LYS A 390 -18.44 -25.15 14.75
C LYS A 390 -17.99 -25.47 16.18
N VAL A 391 -18.01 -26.74 16.58
CA VAL A 391 -17.55 -27.19 17.90
C VAL A 391 -16.05 -26.94 18.08
N LEU A 392 -15.25 -27.30 17.07
CA LEU A 392 -13.80 -27.16 17.11
C LEU A 392 -13.38 -25.68 17.15
N VAL A 393 -13.99 -24.82 16.32
CA VAL A 393 -13.69 -23.38 16.32
C VAL A 393 -14.00 -22.74 17.66
N LYS A 394 -15.13 -23.04 18.29
CA LYS A 394 -15.43 -22.56 19.65
C LYS A 394 -14.36 -22.97 20.65
N LYS A 395 -13.93 -24.25 20.61
CA LYS A 395 -12.85 -24.78 21.47
C LYS A 395 -11.54 -24.04 21.26
N ILE A 396 -11.17 -23.75 20.00
CA ILE A 396 -9.95 -23.02 19.67
C ILE A 396 -10.03 -21.58 20.19
N ILE A 397 -11.16 -20.89 20.00
CA ILE A 397 -11.35 -19.52 20.48
C ILE A 397 -11.25 -19.46 22.02
N GLU A 398 -11.82 -20.41 22.73
CA GLU A 398 -11.67 -20.49 24.19
C GLU A 398 -10.20 -20.72 24.61
N HIS A 399 -9.47 -21.54 23.87
CA HIS A 399 -8.04 -21.71 24.07
C HIS A 399 -7.27 -20.40 23.82
N MET A 400 -7.52 -19.74 22.69
CA MET A 400 -6.90 -18.45 22.33
C MET A 400 -7.21 -17.33 23.36
N ARG A 401 -8.38 -17.38 23.99
CA ARG A 401 -8.69 -16.47 25.11
C ARG A 401 -7.78 -16.70 26.32
N LYS A 402 -7.49 -17.95 26.64
CA LYS A 402 -6.61 -18.32 27.77
C LYS A 402 -5.15 -17.98 27.49
N THR A 403 -4.69 -18.10 26.24
CA THR A 403 -3.32 -17.77 25.82
C THR A 403 -3.14 -16.29 25.47
N GLY A 404 -4.25 -15.50 25.42
CA GLY A 404 -4.22 -14.07 25.06
C GLY A 404 -4.06 -13.80 23.57
N GLU A 405 -4.39 -14.76 22.72
CA GLU A 405 -4.27 -14.67 21.25
C GLU A 405 -5.58 -14.24 20.57
N TRP A 406 -6.75 -14.49 21.19
CA TRP A 406 -8.03 -14.14 20.58
C TRP A 406 -8.18 -12.63 20.39
N GLY A 407 -8.48 -12.21 19.17
CA GLY A 407 -8.63 -10.80 18.81
C GLY A 407 -7.33 -10.08 18.46
N GLU A 408 -6.20 -10.78 18.44
CA GLU A 408 -4.91 -10.25 17.98
C GLU A 408 -4.57 -10.74 16.57
N PHE A 409 -3.88 -9.88 15.79
CA PHE A 409 -3.32 -10.26 14.50
C PHE A 409 -2.06 -11.11 14.69
N PHE A 410 -1.64 -11.83 13.65
CA PHE A 410 -0.44 -12.67 13.64
C PHE A 410 0.79 -11.94 14.21
N PRO A 411 1.64 -12.63 15.01
CA PRO A 411 2.88 -12.06 15.50
C PRO A 411 3.78 -11.61 14.35
N GLU A 412 4.27 -10.39 14.40
CA GLU A 412 5.14 -9.84 13.36
C GLU A 412 6.50 -10.55 13.26
N THR A 413 6.93 -11.24 14.32
CA THR A 413 8.14 -12.08 14.34
C THR A 413 8.05 -13.34 13.51
N ASP A 414 6.82 -13.76 13.19
CA ASP A 414 6.55 -14.94 12.36
C ASP A 414 6.54 -14.61 10.86
N SER A 415 6.69 -13.33 10.51
CA SER A 415 6.82 -12.90 9.12
C SER A 415 8.04 -13.56 8.47
N PRO A 416 7.92 -14.07 7.24
CA PRO A 416 9.05 -14.62 6.49
C PRO A 416 10.03 -13.55 6.01
N PHE A 417 9.64 -12.26 6.11
CA PHE A 417 10.44 -11.15 5.61
C PHE A 417 11.28 -10.52 6.72
N CYS A 418 12.51 -10.15 6.38
CA CYS A 418 13.32 -9.27 7.21
C CYS A 418 12.72 -7.86 7.22
N TYR A 419 12.92 -7.11 8.29
CA TYR A 419 12.29 -5.78 8.44
C TYR A 419 12.51 -4.86 7.25
N ASN A 420 13.74 -4.80 6.73
CA ASN A 420 14.11 -3.96 5.58
C ASN A 420 13.66 -4.49 4.21
N GLU A 421 13.04 -5.68 4.17
CA GLU A 421 12.34 -6.18 2.98
C GLU A 421 10.86 -5.74 2.92
N THR A 422 10.32 -5.22 4.04
CA THR A 422 8.89 -5.02 4.22
C THR A 422 8.42 -3.60 3.97
N THR A 423 7.13 -3.44 3.65
CA THR A 423 6.51 -2.12 3.57
C THR A 423 6.53 -1.36 4.91
N ALA A 424 6.71 -2.07 6.05
CA ALA A 424 6.91 -1.41 7.34
C ALA A 424 8.17 -0.54 7.35
N HIS A 425 9.24 -0.96 6.68
CA HIS A 425 10.47 -0.17 6.59
C HIS A 425 10.31 1.10 5.75
N ASP A 426 9.45 1.08 4.72
CA ASP A 426 9.20 2.24 3.87
C ASP A 426 8.52 3.39 4.65
N PHE A 427 7.62 3.05 5.59
CA PHE A 427 6.87 4.04 6.39
C PHE A 427 7.44 4.30 7.78
N TYR A 428 8.15 3.33 8.35
CA TYR A 428 8.76 3.38 9.69
C TYR A 428 10.22 2.92 9.60
N PRO A 429 11.09 3.69 8.93
CA PRO A 429 12.49 3.29 8.72
C PRO A 429 13.20 3.06 10.06
N MET A 430 14.02 2.03 10.12
CA MET A 430 14.88 1.70 11.26
C MET A 430 16.29 1.42 10.79
N THR A 431 17.26 1.59 11.69
CA THR A 431 18.61 1.05 11.50
C THR A 431 18.63 -0.47 11.70
N LYS A 432 19.67 -1.14 11.21
CA LYS A 432 19.89 -2.58 11.45
C LYS A 432 19.94 -2.88 12.95
N GLU A 433 20.68 -2.07 13.71
CA GLU A 433 20.85 -2.21 15.14
C GLU A 433 19.51 -2.10 15.89
N ASP A 434 18.67 -1.15 15.53
CA ASP A 434 17.36 -0.95 16.16
C ASP A 434 16.37 -2.07 15.82
N ALA A 435 16.43 -2.59 14.59
CA ALA A 435 15.61 -3.72 14.17
C ALA A 435 15.99 -4.99 14.96
N LEU A 436 17.29 -5.30 15.04
CA LEU A 436 17.80 -6.46 15.78
C LEU A 436 17.50 -6.37 17.28
N LYS A 437 17.62 -5.19 17.91
CA LYS A 437 17.22 -4.97 19.32
C LYS A 437 15.76 -5.26 19.59
N LYS A 438 14.89 -5.12 18.57
CA LYS A 438 13.44 -5.43 18.65
C LYS A 438 13.13 -6.88 18.29
N GLY A 439 14.14 -7.70 18.03
CA GLY A 439 13.96 -9.11 17.63
C GLY A 439 13.55 -9.30 16.16
N TYR A 440 13.63 -8.25 15.33
CA TYR A 440 13.35 -8.36 13.90
C TYR A 440 14.57 -8.85 13.14
N GLN A 441 14.35 -9.63 12.09
CA GLN A 441 15.40 -10.04 11.18
C GLN A 441 15.79 -8.89 10.23
N TRP A 442 17.04 -8.91 9.77
CA TRP A 442 17.58 -7.94 8.81
C TRP A 442 18.25 -8.67 7.66
N PHE A 443 17.90 -8.28 6.44
CA PHE A 443 18.52 -8.81 5.22
C PHE A 443 19.74 -7.97 4.88
N ASP A 444 20.91 -8.61 4.84
CA ASP A 444 22.14 -7.98 4.35
C ASP A 444 22.19 -8.18 2.83
N GLU A 445 22.04 -7.09 2.06
CA GLU A 445 22.09 -7.14 0.60
C GLU A 445 23.46 -7.68 0.16
N VAL A 446 23.45 -8.82 -0.50
CA VAL A 446 24.65 -9.32 -1.20
C VAL A 446 24.75 -8.55 -2.51
N ASP A 447 25.89 -7.95 -2.80
CA ASP A 447 26.14 -7.17 -4.02
C ASP A 447 26.27 -8.09 -5.27
N GLU A 448 25.19 -8.81 -5.61
CA GLU A 448 25.12 -9.63 -6.81
C GLU A 448 23.96 -9.18 -7.72
N VAL A 449 24.14 -8.04 -8.36
CA VAL A 449 23.38 -7.81 -9.60
C VAL A 449 24.37 -7.67 -10.74
N ASN A 450 24.77 -8.80 -11.29
CA ASN A 450 25.43 -8.83 -12.58
C ASN A 450 24.36 -8.49 -13.64
N LEU A 451 24.17 -7.19 -13.89
CA LEU A 451 23.20 -6.69 -14.87
C LEU A 451 23.76 -6.93 -16.28
N ALA A 452 23.46 -8.09 -16.86
CA ALA A 452 23.72 -8.29 -18.28
C ALA A 452 22.95 -7.24 -19.09
N LYS A 453 23.67 -6.49 -19.93
CA LYS A 453 23.05 -5.50 -20.84
C LYS A 453 22.19 -6.22 -21.87
N ARG A 454 20.91 -5.87 -21.94
CA ARG A 454 20.00 -6.32 -23.00
C ARG A 454 19.95 -5.28 -24.13
N SER A 455 19.58 -5.71 -25.34
CA SER A 455 19.45 -4.79 -26.48
C SER A 455 18.43 -3.70 -26.20
N GLY A 456 18.81 -2.44 -26.42
CA GLY A 456 17.94 -1.27 -26.18
C GLY A 456 17.85 -0.78 -24.75
N GLU A 457 18.65 -1.36 -23.82
CA GLU A 457 18.73 -0.96 -22.40
C GLU A 457 20.07 -0.32 -22.09
N ASP A 458 20.08 0.65 -21.17
CA ASP A 458 21.29 1.28 -20.66
C ASP A 458 21.54 0.89 -19.20
N ILE A 459 22.82 0.72 -18.84
CA ILE A 459 23.24 0.50 -17.45
C ILE A 459 23.87 1.80 -16.95
N VAL A 460 23.34 2.33 -15.87
CA VAL A 460 23.74 3.59 -15.26
C VAL A 460 24.18 3.34 -13.81
N THR A 461 25.20 4.06 -13.38
CA THR A 461 25.62 4.05 -11.95
C THR A 461 24.83 5.11 -11.19
N CYS A 462 24.13 4.71 -10.13
CA CYS A 462 23.36 5.61 -9.29
C CYS A 462 24.29 6.60 -8.56
N GLU A 463 24.07 7.89 -8.74
CA GLU A 463 24.87 8.96 -8.12
C GLU A 463 24.82 8.98 -6.58
N VAL A 464 23.74 8.40 -5.98
CA VAL A 464 23.55 8.39 -4.53
C VAL A 464 24.13 7.15 -3.87
N THR A 465 23.94 5.97 -4.48
CA THR A 465 24.29 4.67 -3.86
C THR A 465 25.53 4.04 -4.45
N GLY A 466 26.02 4.52 -5.59
CA GLY A 466 27.11 3.89 -6.34
C GLY A 466 26.75 2.56 -7.01
N LYS A 467 25.54 2.03 -6.79
CA LYS A 467 25.06 0.78 -7.38
C LYS A 467 24.62 0.98 -8.83
N GLN A 468 24.88 -0.02 -9.67
CA GLN A 468 24.39 -0.03 -11.04
C GLN A 468 22.90 -0.36 -11.09
N PHE A 469 22.17 0.28 -12.00
CA PHE A 469 20.78 -0.02 -12.31
C PHE A 469 20.55 0.04 -13.83
N ARG A 470 19.48 -0.61 -14.25
CA ARG A 470 19.10 -0.70 -15.64
C ARG A 470 18.02 0.33 -15.98
N ILE A 471 18.14 0.97 -17.14
CA ILE A 471 17.07 1.74 -17.76
C ILE A 471 16.49 0.86 -18.88
N ILE A 472 15.25 0.46 -18.72
CA ILE A 472 14.59 -0.45 -19.66
C ILE A 472 14.24 0.27 -20.97
N SER A 473 14.09 -0.49 -22.05
CA SER A 473 13.80 0.05 -23.40
C SER A 473 12.52 0.90 -23.42
N GLN A 474 11.51 0.54 -22.65
CA GLN A 474 10.28 1.32 -22.52
C GLN A 474 10.53 2.71 -21.90
N GLU A 475 11.36 2.77 -20.83
CA GLU A 475 11.75 4.04 -20.21
C GLU A 475 12.58 4.89 -21.16
N VAL A 476 13.54 4.30 -21.88
CA VAL A 476 14.33 5.01 -22.89
C VAL A 476 13.43 5.63 -23.98
N ALA A 477 12.45 4.86 -24.46
CA ALA A 477 11.50 5.34 -25.48
C ALA A 477 10.62 6.49 -24.94
N PHE A 478 10.14 6.37 -23.69
CA PHE A 478 9.35 7.40 -23.03
C PHE A 478 10.15 8.70 -22.84
N LEU A 479 11.36 8.61 -22.29
CA LEU A 479 12.23 9.77 -22.05
C LEU A 479 12.56 10.51 -23.36
N LYS A 480 12.88 9.77 -24.44
CA LYS A 480 13.12 10.35 -25.76
C LYS A 480 11.89 11.04 -26.33
N ARG A 481 10.72 10.41 -26.23
CA ARG A 481 9.44 10.96 -26.72
C ARG A 481 9.10 12.30 -26.07
N HIS A 482 9.37 12.43 -24.78
CA HIS A 482 9.03 13.64 -24.00
C HIS A 482 10.22 14.57 -23.77
N ASN A 483 11.35 14.32 -24.45
CA ASN A 483 12.60 15.09 -24.29
C ASN A 483 13.04 15.25 -22.82
N LEU A 484 12.92 14.17 -22.06
CA LEU A 484 13.34 14.09 -20.65
C LEU A 484 14.77 13.56 -20.53
N PRO A 485 15.55 14.04 -19.55
CA PRO A 485 16.90 13.55 -19.31
C PRO A 485 16.88 12.11 -18.77
N VAL A 486 17.95 11.36 -19.07
CA VAL A 486 18.17 10.03 -18.50
C VAL A 486 18.36 10.15 -16.97
N PRO A 487 17.68 9.34 -16.16
CA PRO A 487 17.82 9.36 -14.71
C PRO A 487 19.23 8.97 -14.25
N THR A 488 19.78 9.72 -13.31
CA THR A 488 21.07 9.42 -12.65
C THR A 488 20.90 8.66 -11.32
N LYS A 489 19.67 8.50 -10.86
CA LYS A 489 19.30 7.82 -9.61
C LYS A 489 18.55 6.53 -9.91
N SER A 490 18.85 5.49 -9.13
CA SER A 490 18.14 4.20 -9.24
C SER A 490 16.65 4.34 -8.93
N PRO A 491 15.79 3.42 -9.43
CA PRO A 491 14.35 3.43 -9.14
C PRO A 491 14.02 3.47 -7.65
N ASP A 492 14.76 2.75 -6.81
CA ASP A 492 14.59 2.75 -5.35
C ASP A 492 14.85 4.12 -4.73
N VAL A 493 15.90 4.82 -5.16
CA VAL A 493 16.23 6.16 -4.68
C VAL A 493 15.14 7.15 -5.13
N ARG A 494 14.74 7.09 -6.41
CA ARG A 494 13.66 7.92 -6.95
C ARG A 494 12.34 7.69 -6.20
N HIS A 495 12.01 6.44 -5.89
CA HIS A 495 10.84 6.10 -5.11
C HIS A 495 10.89 6.67 -3.68
N LYS A 496 12.00 6.51 -2.97
CA LYS A 496 12.18 7.07 -1.61
C LYS A 496 12.06 8.60 -1.60
N GLU A 497 12.64 9.28 -2.57
CA GLU A 497 12.53 10.74 -2.70
C GLU A 497 11.08 11.18 -2.94
N ARG A 498 10.33 10.47 -3.79
CA ARG A 498 8.89 10.72 -3.98
C ARG A 498 8.09 10.51 -2.70
N MET A 499 8.31 9.39 -2.03
CA MET A 499 7.59 9.09 -0.78
C MET A 499 7.87 10.11 0.33
N ALA A 500 9.09 10.66 0.39
CA ALA A 500 9.44 11.71 1.33
C ALA A 500 8.68 13.04 1.09
N LEU A 501 8.11 13.23 -0.10
CA LEU A 501 7.25 14.38 -0.41
C LEU A 501 5.83 14.23 0.13
N ARG A 502 5.39 13.02 0.46
CA ARG A 502 4.06 12.79 1.03
C ARG A 502 4.02 13.11 2.52
N ASN A 503 2.88 13.59 2.97
CA ASN A 503 2.62 13.68 4.40
C ASN A 503 2.41 12.28 4.98
N PRO A 504 2.90 12.00 6.19
CA PRO A 504 2.69 10.71 6.84
C PRO A 504 1.21 10.51 7.21
N ARG A 505 0.80 9.26 7.41
CA ARG A 505 -0.55 8.89 7.84
C ARG A 505 -0.76 9.18 9.33
N LYS A 506 -0.64 10.45 9.68
CA LYS A 506 -0.79 10.98 11.03
C LYS A 506 -1.44 12.35 10.98
N LEU A 507 -2.20 12.67 12.00
CA LEU A 507 -2.83 13.99 12.15
C LEU A 507 -2.28 14.69 13.39
N TRP A 508 -2.04 15.98 13.23
CA TRP A 508 -1.58 16.89 14.28
C TRP A 508 -2.61 17.97 14.54
N ASP A 509 -2.64 18.42 15.77
CA ASP A 509 -3.39 19.62 16.16
C ASP A 509 -2.58 20.85 15.78
N ARG A 510 -3.17 21.72 14.97
CA ARG A 510 -2.61 23.05 14.62
C ARG A 510 -3.72 24.10 14.67
N LYS A 511 -3.33 25.34 14.54
CA LYS A 511 -4.28 26.45 14.28
C LYS A 511 -4.23 26.84 12.80
N CYS A 512 -5.40 27.15 12.23
CA CYS A 512 -5.46 27.77 10.91
C CYS A 512 -4.66 29.07 10.90
N ALA A 513 -3.67 29.16 10.00
CA ALA A 513 -2.80 30.32 9.95
C ALA A 513 -3.51 31.62 9.53
N LYS A 514 -4.76 31.55 9.02
CA LYS A 514 -5.57 32.71 8.63
C LYS A 514 -6.58 33.13 9.71
N CYS A 515 -7.42 32.22 10.19
CA CYS A 515 -8.51 32.55 11.13
C CYS A 515 -8.28 32.10 12.57
N GLY A 516 -7.21 31.36 12.86
CA GLY A 516 -6.85 30.92 14.21
C GLY A 516 -7.68 29.74 14.76
N VAL A 517 -8.68 29.23 14.04
CA VAL A 517 -9.48 28.09 14.49
C VAL A 517 -8.61 26.83 14.63
N ASP A 518 -8.91 26.00 15.61
CA ASP A 518 -8.23 24.72 15.79
C ASP A 518 -8.56 23.76 14.64
N ILE A 519 -7.53 23.14 14.07
CA ILE A 519 -7.63 22.21 12.94
C ILE A 519 -6.85 20.94 13.20
N LYS A 520 -7.30 19.84 12.61
CA LYS A 520 -6.49 18.64 12.40
C LYS A 520 -5.87 18.70 11.01
N THR A 521 -4.60 18.36 10.90
CA THR A 521 -3.89 18.41 9.63
C THR A 521 -2.84 17.32 9.50
N ALA A 522 -2.51 16.93 8.27
CA ALA A 522 -1.42 16.01 7.97
C ALA A 522 -0.02 16.68 7.99
N TYR A 523 0.05 17.99 8.27
CA TYR A 523 1.33 18.73 8.39
C TYR A 523 1.76 18.81 9.86
N ALA A 524 2.90 18.21 10.19
CA ALA A 524 3.48 18.27 11.54
C ALA A 524 3.80 19.72 11.97
N LEU A 525 3.92 19.93 13.29
CA LEU A 525 4.07 21.29 13.86
C LEU A 525 5.36 22.00 13.43
N ASP A 526 6.42 21.25 13.19
CA ASP A 526 7.75 21.72 12.77
C ASP A 526 7.87 21.97 11.26
N ARG A 527 6.84 21.63 10.49
CA ARG A 527 6.81 21.83 9.04
C ARG A 527 6.61 23.31 8.70
N PRO A 528 7.33 23.84 7.66
CA PRO A 528 7.30 25.27 7.32
C PRO A 528 6.04 25.71 6.58
N GLU A 529 5.19 24.77 6.12
CA GLU A 529 4.02 25.10 5.33
C GLU A 529 2.98 25.94 6.10
N ILE A 530 2.44 26.94 5.43
CA ILE A 530 1.29 27.73 5.89
C ILE A 530 0.04 26.85 5.71
N VAL A 531 -0.66 26.50 6.78
CA VAL A 531 -1.81 25.59 6.71
C VAL A 531 -3.09 26.32 7.07
N TYR A 532 -4.09 26.23 6.21
CA TYR A 532 -5.41 26.81 6.38
C TYR A 532 -6.48 25.74 6.62
N CYS A 533 -7.53 26.09 7.38
CA CYS A 533 -8.75 25.31 7.39
C CYS A 533 -9.39 25.30 5.98
N GLU A 534 -10.28 24.36 5.72
CA GLU A 534 -10.91 24.20 4.41
C GLU A 534 -11.60 25.48 3.93
N GLU A 535 -12.37 26.14 4.81
CA GLU A 535 -13.07 27.38 4.47
C GLU A 535 -12.12 28.52 4.08
N CYS A 536 -11.07 28.73 4.87
CA CYS A 536 -10.08 29.76 4.55
C CYS A 536 -9.30 29.44 3.29
N TYR A 537 -8.98 28.16 3.07
CA TYR A 537 -8.27 27.72 1.87
C TYR A 537 -9.10 27.93 0.60
N LEU A 538 -10.37 27.52 0.60
CA LEU A 538 -11.26 27.70 -0.55
C LEU A 538 -11.48 29.18 -0.90
N LYS A 539 -11.61 30.05 0.08
CA LYS A 539 -11.75 31.51 -0.14
C LYS A 539 -10.48 32.19 -0.70
N GLU A 540 -9.31 31.60 -0.45
CA GLU A 540 -8.03 32.20 -0.91
C GLU A 540 -7.63 31.69 -2.30
N VAL A 541 -7.94 30.46 -2.61
CA VAL A 541 -7.41 29.73 -3.77
C VAL A 541 -8.44 29.63 -4.90
N TYR A 542 -9.72 29.54 -4.58
CA TYR A 542 -10.82 29.39 -5.52
C TYR A 542 -11.85 30.51 -5.39
#